data_034b3261449b274a824ad4a878c1bb44
#
_entry.id   034b3261449b274a824ad4a878c1bb44
#
_cell.length_a   1.000
_cell.length_b   1.000
_cell.length_c   1.000
_cell.angle_alpha   90.00
_cell.angle_beta   90.00
_cell.angle_gamma   90.00
#
_symmetry.space_group_name_H-M   'P 1'
#
loop_
_entity.id
_entity.type
_entity.pdbx_description
1 polymer ?
#
loop_
_entity_poly.entity_id
_entity_poly.type
_entity_poly.pdbx_seq_one_letter_code
_entity_poly.pdbx_strand_id
1 'polypeptide(L)'
;FKRIVNYPARGIGKTSMDKLIAYAAEQEISLWQALHPANPSESEPLKGAAWKKLTEFADMVAAFAAEANTGDAHAVGLAIAKRSGLVHALYSDKTPEGVARYENVQELLNALQGFVENPLNEEAQTLSDFLIDVALLTDADNDDDDDNKVNLMTVHAAKGLEFKHVHIVGLEEQLFPSQMAMESRAELEEERRLFYVALTRAEETCTLSYALTRFK
;
A
#
# COMPACT_ATOMS: atom_id res chain seq x y z
N PHE A 1 9.47 -8.88 5.50
CA PHE A 1 9.15 -10.30 5.48
C PHE A 1 7.91 -10.60 6.33
N LYS A 2 7.94 -10.39 7.67
CA LYS A 2 6.87 -10.75 8.61
C LYS A 2 5.47 -10.24 8.22
N ARG A 3 5.36 -9.05 7.60
CA ARG A 3 4.08 -8.45 7.19
C ARG A 3 3.43 -9.17 6.01
N ILE A 4 4.21 -9.78 5.12
CA ILE A 4 3.73 -10.32 3.83
C ILE A 4 3.70 -11.84 3.79
N VAL A 5 4.44 -12.54 4.65
CA VAL A 5 4.60 -14.01 4.60
C VAL A 5 3.27 -14.76 4.69
N ASN A 6 2.29 -14.23 5.45
CA ASN A 6 0.96 -14.83 5.62
C ASN A 6 -0.18 -13.90 5.19
N TYR A 7 0.09 -13.00 4.28
CA TYR A 7 -0.92 -12.17 3.63
C TYR A 7 -0.71 -12.18 2.11
N PRO A 8 -1.67 -12.70 1.35
CA PRO A 8 -2.87 -13.45 1.77
C PRO A 8 -2.56 -14.68 2.62
N ALA A 9 -3.56 -15.18 3.34
CA ALA A 9 -3.40 -16.28 4.29
C ALA A 9 -2.81 -17.55 3.62
N ARG A 10 -1.62 -17.99 4.06
CA ARG A 10 -0.92 -19.19 3.56
C ARG A 10 -0.89 -20.32 4.57
N GLY A 11 -1.60 -20.13 5.71
CA GLY A 11 -1.61 -21.12 6.79
C GLY A 11 -0.24 -21.26 7.49
N ILE A 12 0.55 -20.18 7.53
CA ILE A 12 1.78 -20.08 8.29
C ILE A 12 1.42 -19.50 9.66
N GLY A 13 1.36 -20.36 10.68
CA GLY A 13 0.96 -19.96 12.02
C GLY A 13 2.07 -19.21 12.78
N LYS A 14 1.66 -18.51 13.86
CA LYS A 14 2.57 -17.78 14.74
C LYS A 14 3.71 -18.66 15.27
N THR A 15 3.39 -19.87 15.73
CA THR A 15 4.39 -20.82 16.26
C THR A 15 5.48 -21.16 15.24
N SER A 16 5.14 -21.27 13.94
CA SER A 16 6.12 -21.54 12.89
C SER A 16 7.02 -20.34 12.67
N MET A 17 6.45 -19.13 12.71
CA MET A 17 7.21 -17.88 12.63
C MET A 17 8.14 -17.69 13.83
N ASP A 18 7.67 -17.97 15.04
CA ASP A 18 8.47 -17.84 16.26
C ASP A 18 9.68 -18.78 16.23
N LYS A 19 9.50 -20.03 15.73
CA LYS A 19 10.61 -20.98 15.55
C LYS A 19 11.62 -20.52 14.50
N LEU A 20 11.14 -19.98 13.37
CA LEU A 20 12.02 -19.44 12.33
C LEU A 20 12.82 -18.24 12.84
N ILE A 21 12.18 -17.37 13.62
CA ILE A 21 12.83 -16.21 14.23
C ILE A 21 13.90 -16.65 15.25
N ALA A 22 13.58 -17.61 16.10
CA ALA A 22 14.54 -18.14 17.09
C ALA A 22 15.76 -18.76 16.40
N TYR A 23 15.53 -19.58 15.37
CA TYR A 23 16.62 -20.18 14.58
C TYR A 23 17.50 -19.12 13.89
N ALA A 24 16.89 -18.13 13.23
CA ALA A 24 17.64 -17.07 12.57
C ALA A 24 18.48 -16.25 13.57
N ALA A 25 17.94 -15.99 14.77
CA ALA A 25 18.66 -15.31 15.82
C ALA A 25 19.83 -16.14 16.39
N GLU A 26 19.63 -17.46 16.58
CA GLU A 26 20.67 -18.38 17.05
C GLU A 26 21.83 -18.50 16.07
N GLN A 27 21.52 -18.47 14.76
CA GLN A 27 22.52 -18.56 13.68
C GLN A 27 23.06 -17.18 13.27
N GLU A 28 22.61 -16.09 13.87
CA GLU A 28 22.99 -14.71 13.54
C GLU A 28 22.77 -14.38 12.05
N ILE A 29 21.70 -14.91 11.44
CA ILE A 29 21.32 -14.72 10.05
C ILE A 29 19.95 -14.05 9.90
N SER A 30 19.67 -13.50 8.72
CA SER A 30 18.34 -12.96 8.41
C SER A 30 17.31 -14.09 8.24
N LEU A 31 16.02 -13.75 8.40
CA LEU A 31 14.92 -14.69 8.12
C LEU A 31 14.93 -15.20 6.68
N TRP A 32 15.42 -14.38 5.75
CA TRP A 32 15.57 -14.76 4.35
C TRP A 32 16.67 -15.81 4.15
N GLN A 33 17.82 -15.59 4.75
CA GLN A 33 18.92 -16.56 4.72
C GLN A 33 18.55 -17.90 5.40
N ALA A 34 17.75 -17.83 6.48
CA ALA A 34 17.27 -19.03 7.15
C ALA A 34 16.37 -19.93 6.27
N LEU A 35 15.72 -19.34 5.25
CA LEU A 35 14.89 -20.06 4.27
C LEU A 35 15.67 -20.56 3.05
N HIS A 36 16.87 -20.03 2.82
CA HIS A 36 17.76 -20.39 1.73
C HIS A 36 19.14 -20.77 2.31
N PRO A 37 19.24 -21.85 3.09
CA PRO A 37 20.51 -22.26 3.68
C PRO A 37 21.50 -22.64 2.56
N ALA A 38 22.75 -22.22 2.72
CA ALA A 38 23.81 -22.54 1.77
C ALA A 38 24.06 -24.05 1.67
N ASN A 39 23.77 -24.78 2.76
CA ASN A 39 23.85 -26.26 2.83
C ASN A 39 22.49 -26.83 3.28
N PRO A 40 21.68 -27.39 2.38
CA PRO A 40 20.38 -27.99 2.71
C PRO A 40 20.41 -29.15 3.72
N SER A 41 21.56 -29.68 4.04
CA SER A 41 21.73 -30.80 4.97
C SER A 41 21.91 -30.37 6.45
N GLU A 42 22.11 -29.09 6.72
CA GLU A 42 22.31 -28.59 8.06
C GLU A 42 20.99 -28.03 8.61
N SER A 43 20.22 -28.88 9.28
CA SER A 43 19.07 -28.60 10.14
C SER A 43 18.05 -27.58 9.62
N GLU A 44 17.00 -28.07 8.95
CA GLU A 44 15.77 -27.32 8.76
C GLU A 44 15.23 -26.87 10.14
N PRO A 45 14.99 -25.57 10.36
CA PRO A 45 14.50 -25.04 11.64
C PRO A 45 13.09 -25.53 11.99
N LEU A 46 12.35 -25.98 10.97
CA LEU A 46 11.03 -26.58 11.07
C LEU A 46 10.94 -27.81 10.19
N LYS A 47 10.08 -28.75 10.55
CA LYS A 47 9.83 -29.96 9.77
C LYS A 47 8.42 -29.99 9.19
N GLY A 48 8.27 -30.65 8.05
CA GLY A 48 6.96 -30.96 7.47
C GLY A 48 6.27 -29.80 6.79
N ALA A 49 4.93 -29.75 6.88
CA ALA A 49 4.09 -28.83 6.12
C ALA A 49 4.36 -27.34 6.36
N ALA A 50 4.80 -26.98 7.57
CA ALA A 50 5.10 -25.58 7.90
C ALA A 50 6.36 -25.11 7.19
N TRP A 51 7.39 -25.94 7.14
CA TRP A 51 8.62 -25.65 6.39
C TRP A 51 8.33 -25.49 4.90
N LYS A 52 7.62 -26.47 4.32
CA LYS A 52 7.21 -26.44 2.91
C LYS A 52 6.49 -25.13 2.53
N LYS A 53 5.53 -24.65 3.34
CA LYS A 53 4.84 -23.38 3.07
C LYS A 53 5.74 -22.17 3.13
N LEU A 54 6.71 -22.17 4.04
CA LEU A 54 7.68 -21.08 4.15
C LEU A 54 8.64 -21.05 2.97
N THR A 55 9.14 -22.21 2.53
CA THR A 55 10.02 -22.31 1.36
C THR A 55 9.27 -22.01 0.07
N GLU A 56 8.05 -22.49 -0.12
CA GLU A 56 7.19 -22.12 -1.26
C GLU A 56 6.99 -20.60 -1.36
N PHE A 57 6.78 -19.93 -0.21
CA PHE A 57 6.69 -18.47 -0.19
C PHE A 57 8.03 -17.82 -0.56
N ALA A 58 9.13 -18.30 -0.04
CA ALA A 58 10.47 -17.79 -0.35
C ALA A 58 10.82 -17.97 -1.83
N ASP A 59 10.56 -19.15 -2.40
CA ASP A 59 10.76 -19.44 -3.82
C ASP A 59 9.93 -18.53 -4.72
N MET A 60 8.66 -18.27 -4.34
CA MET A 60 7.80 -17.32 -5.05
C MET A 60 8.40 -15.91 -5.05
N VAL A 61 8.91 -15.44 -3.92
CA VAL A 61 9.52 -14.09 -3.83
C VAL A 61 10.83 -14.05 -4.61
N ALA A 62 11.65 -15.11 -4.57
CA ALA A 62 12.87 -15.21 -5.35
C ALA A 62 12.58 -15.17 -6.87
N ALA A 63 11.52 -15.84 -7.32
CA ALA A 63 11.08 -15.79 -8.71
C ALA A 63 10.67 -14.35 -9.12
N PHE A 64 9.92 -13.63 -8.28
CA PHE A 64 9.58 -12.23 -8.53
C PHE A 64 10.82 -11.33 -8.60
N ALA A 65 11.79 -11.55 -7.71
CA ALA A 65 13.03 -10.78 -7.72
C ALA A 65 13.85 -11.02 -9.01
N ALA A 66 13.86 -12.25 -9.53
CA ALA A 66 14.49 -12.55 -10.80
C ALA A 66 13.76 -11.89 -11.99
N GLU A 67 12.42 -11.92 -12.01
CA GLU A 67 11.60 -11.28 -13.03
C GLU A 67 11.74 -9.75 -12.99
N ALA A 68 11.86 -9.15 -11.80
CA ALA A 68 12.02 -7.70 -11.62
C ALA A 68 13.30 -7.13 -12.26
N ASN A 69 14.32 -7.95 -12.47
CA ASN A 69 15.56 -7.52 -13.11
C ASN A 69 15.46 -7.44 -14.64
N THR A 70 14.46 -8.05 -15.25
CA THR A 70 14.35 -8.18 -16.73
C THR A 70 13.03 -7.72 -17.29
N GLY A 71 11.99 -7.63 -16.47
CA GLY A 71 10.64 -7.23 -16.87
C GLY A 71 10.37 -5.76 -16.61
N ASP A 72 9.41 -5.20 -17.36
CA ASP A 72 8.88 -3.88 -17.07
C ASP A 72 8.07 -3.84 -15.76
N ALA A 73 7.93 -2.64 -15.18
CA ALA A 73 7.29 -2.43 -13.90
C ALA A 73 5.83 -2.95 -13.86
N HIS A 74 5.06 -2.76 -14.93
CA HIS A 74 3.67 -3.19 -14.98
C HIS A 74 3.54 -4.72 -15.07
N ALA A 75 4.30 -5.36 -15.96
CA ALA A 75 4.27 -6.82 -16.12
C ALA A 75 4.66 -7.52 -14.81
N VAL A 76 5.73 -7.05 -14.15
CA VAL A 76 6.19 -7.57 -12.86
C VAL A 76 5.17 -7.30 -11.75
N GLY A 77 4.64 -6.08 -11.64
CA GLY A 77 3.63 -5.72 -10.67
C GLY A 77 2.36 -6.57 -10.80
N LEU A 78 1.89 -6.78 -12.03
CA LEU A 78 0.74 -7.63 -12.33
C LEU A 78 1.00 -9.10 -11.98
N ALA A 79 2.21 -9.62 -12.28
CA ALA A 79 2.61 -10.98 -11.91
C ALA A 79 2.63 -11.15 -10.39
N ILE A 80 3.19 -10.20 -9.64
CA ILE A 80 3.19 -10.18 -8.18
C ILE A 80 1.75 -10.18 -7.64
N ALA A 81 0.90 -9.26 -8.11
CA ALA A 81 -0.47 -9.12 -7.62
C ALA A 81 -1.31 -10.39 -7.85
N LYS A 82 -1.16 -11.04 -9.00
CA LYS A 82 -1.89 -12.28 -9.36
C LYS A 82 -1.31 -13.52 -8.68
N ARG A 83 -0.02 -13.78 -8.84
CA ARG A 83 0.64 -15.03 -8.39
C ARG A 83 0.80 -15.11 -6.87
N SER A 84 0.91 -13.97 -6.18
CA SER A 84 0.89 -13.94 -4.71
C SER A 84 -0.48 -14.32 -4.12
N GLY A 85 -1.54 -14.30 -4.93
CA GLY A 85 -2.91 -14.51 -4.50
C GLY A 85 -3.59 -13.24 -3.95
N LEU A 86 -2.90 -12.08 -3.97
CA LEU A 86 -3.41 -10.83 -3.41
C LEU A 86 -4.72 -10.39 -4.08
N VAL A 87 -4.74 -10.33 -5.41
CA VAL A 87 -5.95 -9.96 -6.19
C VAL A 87 -7.11 -10.88 -5.86
N HIS A 88 -6.88 -12.20 -5.78
CA HIS A 88 -7.93 -13.16 -5.47
C HIS A 88 -8.48 -12.97 -4.05
N ALA A 89 -7.62 -12.76 -3.08
CA ALA A 89 -8.03 -12.55 -1.68
C ALA A 89 -8.86 -11.27 -1.53
N LEU A 90 -8.43 -10.16 -2.13
CA LEU A 90 -9.14 -8.88 -2.09
C LEU A 90 -10.46 -8.94 -2.87
N TYR A 91 -10.47 -9.55 -4.05
CA TYR A 91 -11.70 -9.72 -4.84
C TYR A 91 -12.76 -10.55 -4.12
N SER A 92 -12.34 -11.50 -3.29
CA SER A 92 -13.23 -12.37 -2.50
C SER A 92 -13.80 -11.68 -1.26
N ASP A 93 -13.15 -10.63 -0.79
CA ASP A 93 -13.63 -9.81 0.33
C ASP A 93 -14.65 -8.78 -0.17
N LYS A 94 -15.92 -9.02 0.14
CA LYS A 94 -17.03 -8.15 -0.28
C LYS A 94 -17.39 -7.07 0.73
N THR A 95 -16.61 -6.92 1.77
CA THR A 95 -16.75 -5.77 2.69
C THR A 95 -16.39 -4.46 1.98
N PRO A 96 -16.94 -3.32 2.40
CA PRO A 96 -16.58 -2.02 1.84
C PRO A 96 -15.06 -1.78 1.85
N GLU A 97 -14.39 -2.19 2.93
CA GLU A 97 -12.93 -2.10 3.06
C GLU A 97 -12.19 -3.03 2.09
N GLY A 98 -12.71 -4.26 1.88
CA GLY A 98 -12.16 -5.20 0.91
C GLY A 98 -12.24 -4.66 -0.52
N VAL A 99 -13.39 -4.06 -0.87
CA VAL A 99 -13.61 -3.41 -2.18
C VAL A 99 -12.62 -2.24 -2.35
N ALA A 100 -12.52 -1.35 -1.38
CA ALA A 100 -11.59 -0.22 -1.44
C ALA A 100 -10.12 -0.67 -1.57
N ARG A 101 -9.72 -1.71 -0.86
CA ARG A 101 -8.36 -2.29 -1.00
C ARG A 101 -8.13 -2.89 -2.38
N TYR A 102 -9.14 -3.54 -2.95
CA TYR A 102 -9.05 -4.07 -4.31
C TYR A 102 -8.90 -2.93 -5.33
N GLU A 103 -9.69 -1.87 -5.21
CA GLU A 103 -9.58 -0.67 -6.04
C GLU A 103 -8.21 -0.02 -5.93
N ASN A 104 -7.65 0.12 -4.72
CA ASN A 104 -6.29 0.64 -4.53
C ASN A 104 -5.22 -0.21 -5.25
N VAL A 105 -5.38 -1.53 -5.29
CA VAL A 105 -4.45 -2.38 -6.05
C VAL A 105 -4.61 -2.17 -7.55
N GLN A 106 -5.85 -1.97 -8.05
CA GLN A 106 -6.07 -1.64 -9.46
C GLN A 106 -5.45 -0.29 -9.83
N GLU A 107 -5.62 0.72 -8.98
CA GLU A 107 -4.99 2.04 -9.19
C GLU A 107 -3.46 1.96 -9.20
N LEU A 108 -2.86 1.16 -8.32
CA LEU A 108 -1.42 0.92 -8.34
C LEU A 108 -0.98 0.26 -9.66
N LEU A 109 -1.73 -0.72 -10.16
CA LEU A 109 -1.42 -1.37 -11.45
C LEU A 109 -1.58 -0.40 -12.63
N ASN A 110 -2.59 0.48 -12.59
CA ASN A 110 -2.76 1.56 -13.58
C ASN A 110 -1.60 2.55 -13.53
N ALA A 111 -1.13 2.92 -12.34
CA ALA A 111 0.03 3.80 -12.16
C ALA A 111 1.31 3.16 -12.74
N LEU A 112 1.53 1.86 -12.49
CA LEU A 112 2.64 1.12 -13.09
C LEU A 112 2.55 1.08 -14.62
N GLN A 113 1.35 0.90 -15.16
CA GLN A 113 1.13 0.94 -16.62
C GLN A 113 1.43 2.32 -17.19
N GLY A 114 0.90 3.38 -16.57
CA GLY A 114 1.17 4.77 -16.99
C GLY A 114 2.65 5.13 -16.92
N PHE A 115 3.38 4.61 -15.93
CA PHE A 115 4.83 4.78 -15.83
C PHE A 115 5.57 4.12 -17.01
N VAL A 116 5.19 2.90 -17.38
CA VAL A 116 5.79 2.16 -18.49
C VAL A 116 5.42 2.77 -19.86
N GLU A 117 4.20 3.28 -20.01
CA GLU A 117 3.72 3.90 -21.26
C GLU A 117 4.17 5.36 -21.44
N ASN A 118 4.85 5.95 -20.45
CA ASN A 118 5.27 7.34 -20.51
C ASN A 118 6.34 7.55 -21.60
N PRO A 119 6.04 8.32 -22.68
CA PRO A 119 6.94 8.52 -23.80
C PRO A 119 8.21 9.33 -23.46
N LEU A 120 8.26 9.95 -22.29
CA LEU A 120 9.44 10.69 -21.80
C LEU A 120 10.51 9.76 -21.24
N ASN A 121 10.19 8.50 -21.00
CA ASN A 121 11.12 7.51 -20.48
C ASN A 121 11.70 6.70 -21.66
N GLU A 122 12.95 6.92 -22.01
CA GLU A 122 13.62 6.26 -23.13
C GLU A 122 14.24 4.89 -22.79
N GLU A 123 14.36 4.57 -21.51
CA GLU A 123 15.00 3.35 -21.01
C GLU A 123 13.98 2.32 -20.47
N ALA A 124 14.44 1.08 -20.29
CA ALA A 124 13.63 0.00 -19.72
C ALA A 124 13.16 0.38 -18.30
N GLN A 125 11.83 0.50 -18.15
CA GLN A 125 11.20 0.99 -16.94
C GLN A 125 10.92 -0.17 -16.01
N THR A 126 11.90 -0.47 -15.18
CA THR A 126 11.81 -1.55 -14.21
C THR A 126 10.96 -1.19 -13.00
N LEU A 127 10.57 -2.19 -12.22
CA LEU A 127 9.90 -1.95 -10.94
C LEU A 127 10.78 -1.14 -9.96
N SER A 128 12.10 -1.29 -10.04
CA SER A 128 13.04 -0.51 -9.23
C SER A 128 13.01 0.97 -9.60
N ASP A 129 12.95 1.29 -10.90
CA ASP A 129 12.88 2.68 -11.36
C ASP A 129 11.58 3.35 -10.91
N PHE A 130 10.44 2.64 -11.01
CA PHE A 130 9.16 3.12 -10.48
C PHE A 130 9.24 3.41 -8.97
N LEU A 131 9.86 2.52 -8.18
CA LEU A 131 10.00 2.73 -6.75
C LEU A 131 10.90 3.91 -6.39
N ILE A 132 11.93 4.17 -7.19
CA ILE A 132 12.79 5.36 -7.04
C ILE A 132 11.98 6.62 -7.36
N ASP A 133 11.22 6.62 -8.47
CA ASP A 133 10.38 7.75 -8.86
C ASP A 133 9.35 8.09 -7.78
N VAL A 134 8.63 7.10 -7.26
CA VAL A 134 7.70 7.28 -6.13
C VAL A 134 8.39 7.80 -4.88
N ALA A 135 9.59 7.33 -4.55
CA ALA A 135 10.34 7.81 -3.39
C ALA A 135 10.75 9.28 -3.56
N LEU A 136 11.21 9.67 -4.75
CA LEU A 136 11.56 11.05 -5.07
C LEU A 136 10.35 11.99 -5.04
N LEU A 137 9.19 11.54 -5.54
CA LEU A 137 7.95 12.32 -5.45
C LEU A 137 7.55 12.57 -4.00
N THR A 138 7.71 11.58 -3.12
CA THR A 138 7.39 11.72 -1.69
C THR A 138 8.34 12.69 -0.98
N ASP A 139 9.61 12.72 -1.37
CA ASP A 139 10.61 13.65 -0.80
C ASP A 139 10.46 15.06 -1.38
N ALA A 140 10.15 15.20 -2.67
CA ALA A 140 9.89 16.48 -3.31
C ALA A 140 8.66 17.22 -2.73
N ASP A 141 7.65 16.48 -2.27
CA ASP A 141 6.52 17.07 -1.55
C ASP A 141 6.93 17.74 -0.21
N ASN A 142 8.10 17.40 0.32
CA ASN A 142 8.63 17.98 1.56
C ASN A 142 9.62 19.15 1.36
N ASP A 143 10.19 19.30 0.16
CA ASP A 143 11.30 20.24 -0.08
C ASP A 143 10.98 21.43 -1.00
N ASP A 144 9.80 21.48 -1.61
CA ASP A 144 9.46 22.60 -2.50
C ASP A 144 8.87 23.79 -1.73
N ASP A 145 9.72 24.76 -1.45
CA ASP A 145 9.37 26.14 -1.08
C ASP A 145 8.68 26.93 -2.24
N ASP A 146 8.09 26.26 -3.23
CA ASP A 146 7.32 26.94 -4.26
C ASP A 146 5.94 27.29 -3.72
N ASP A 147 5.83 28.55 -3.23
CA ASP A 147 4.60 29.15 -2.73
C ASP A 147 3.45 29.23 -3.78
N ASN A 148 3.69 28.85 -5.02
CA ASN A 148 2.74 28.99 -6.12
C ASN A 148 2.16 27.64 -6.58
N LYS A 149 1.89 26.72 -5.64
CA LYS A 149 1.29 25.42 -5.91
C LYS A 149 -0.02 25.21 -5.18
N VAL A 150 -0.89 24.36 -5.75
CA VAL A 150 -2.10 23.87 -5.09
C VAL A 150 -1.79 22.51 -4.47
N ASN A 151 -1.88 22.43 -3.13
CA ASN A 151 -1.68 21.19 -2.39
C ASN A 151 -3.01 20.41 -2.31
N LEU A 152 -3.02 19.18 -2.81
CA LEU A 152 -4.14 18.25 -2.67
C LEU A 152 -3.82 17.24 -1.58
N MET A 153 -4.68 17.14 -0.58
CA MET A 153 -4.45 16.23 0.55
C MET A 153 -5.76 15.81 1.21
N THR A 154 -5.69 14.76 2.03
CA THR A 154 -6.82 14.38 2.88
C THR A 154 -6.90 15.29 4.10
N VAL A 155 -8.09 15.38 4.73
CA VAL A 155 -8.27 16.13 5.99
C VAL A 155 -7.35 15.61 7.10
N HIS A 156 -7.10 14.29 7.13
CA HIS A 156 -6.17 13.70 8.10
C HIS A 156 -4.72 14.16 7.88
N ALA A 157 -4.28 14.24 6.62
CA ALA A 157 -2.95 14.72 6.28
C ALA A 157 -2.77 16.21 6.58
N ALA A 158 -3.84 16.99 6.52
CA ALA A 158 -3.82 18.42 6.82
C ALA A 158 -3.70 18.75 8.32
N LYS A 159 -3.78 17.74 9.21
CA LYS A 159 -3.70 17.97 10.66
C LYS A 159 -2.32 18.51 11.06
N GLY A 160 -2.31 19.71 11.65
CA GLY A 160 -1.09 20.40 12.07
C GLY A 160 -0.48 21.32 11.03
N LEU A 161 -0.98 21.32 9.79
CA LEU A 161 -0.60 22.26 8.75
C LEU A 161 -1.56 23.46 8.75
N GLU A 162 -1.16 24.59 8.16
CA GLU A 162 -1.98 25.80 8.01
C GLU A 162 -1.76 26.37 6.60
N PHE A 163 -2.83 26.91 6.00
CA PHE A 163 -2.82 27.44 4.64
C PHE A 163 -3.64 28.72 4.58
N LYS A 164 -3.19 29.71 3.81
CA LYS A 164 -3.92 30.98 3.63
C LYS A 164 -5.32 30.74 3.08
N HIS A 165 -5.44 29.87 2.09
CA HIS A 165 -6.69 29.56 1.40
C HIS A 165 -6.94 28.06 1.40
N VAL A 166 -8.08 27.62 1.92
CA VAL A 166 -8.47 26.21 1.98
C VAL A 166 -9.75 26.01 1.19
N HIS A 167 -9.77 25.00 0.33
CA HIS A 167 -10.95 24.54 -0.39
C HIS A 167 -11.32 23.13 0.08
N ILE A 168 -12.44 22.99 0.78
CA ILE A 168 -12.97 21.71 1.21
C ILE A 168 -14.00 21.27 0.17
N VAL A 169 -13.72 20.14 -0.48
CA VAL A 169 -14.54 19.61 -1.56
C VAL A 169 -15.22 18.30 -1.14
N GLY A 170 -16.29 17.91 -1.84
CA GLY A 170 -16.95 16.63 -1.60
C GLY A 170 -17.81 16.60 -0.33
N LEU A 171 -18.38 17.73 0.09
CA LEU A 171 -19.32 17.82 1.22
C LEU A 171 -20.70 17.30 0.80
N GLU A 172 -20.79 15.99 0.62
CA GLU A 172 -21.96 15.29 0.08
C GLU A 172 -22.29 14.11 0.96
N GLU A 173 -23.57 13.77 1.09
CA GLU A 173 -24.01 12.57 1.79
C GLU A 173 -23.33 11.32 1.23
N GLN A 174 -22.91 10.44 2.11
CA GLN A 174 -22.17 9.19 1.80
C GLN A 174 -20.72 9.39 1.34
N LEU A 175 -20.24 10.62 1.23
CA LEU A 175 -18.84 10.94 0.95
C LEU A 175 -18.17 11.62 2.15
N PHE A 176 -18.73 12.76 2.59
CA PHE A 176 -18.32 13.44 3.81
C PHE A 176 -19.54 14.15 4.45
N PRO A 177 -20.14 13.56 5.47
CA PRO A 177 -19.73 12.34 6.18
C PRO A 177 -19.84 11.07 5.32
N SER A 178 -18.94 10.10 5.59
CA SER A 178 -18.91 8.82 4.88
C SER A 178 -20.16 7.99 5.19
N GLN A 179 -20.54 7.08 4.26
CA GLN A 179 -21.68 6.21 4.47
C GLN A 179 -21.56 5.39 5.77
N MET A 180 -20.36 4.91 6.08
CA MET A 180 -20.09 4.14 7.29
C MET A 180 -20.28 4.95 8.55
N ALA A 181 -19.85 6.21 8.55
CA ALA A 181 -20.00 7.11 9.69
C ALA A 181 -21.46 7.45 9.99
N MET A 182 -22.36 7.36 9.01
CA MET A 182 -23.80 7.59 9.22
C MET A 182 -24.50 6.49 10.01
N GLU A 183 -23.90 5.31 10.13
CA GLU A 183 -24.47 4.17 10.85
C GLU A 183 -24.23 4.24 12.37
N SER A 184 -23.27 5.06 12.82
CA SER A 184 -22.89 5.17 14.22
C SER A 184 -22.76 6.64 14.66
N ARG A 185 -23.42 6.96 15.79
CA ARG A 185 -23.32 8.31 16.36
C ARG A 185 -21.86 8.67 16.74
N ALA A 186 -21.07 7.70 17.18
CA ALA A 186 -19.68 7.92 17.54
C ALA A 186 -18.83 8.25 16.31
N GLU A 187 -19.05 7.54 15.20
CA GLU A 187 -18.34 7.78 13.94
C GLU A 187 -18.76 9.11 13.29
N LEU A 188 -20.06 9.46 13.37
CA LEU A 188 -20.53 10.75 12.91
C LEU A 188 -19.92 11.91 13.71
N GLU A 189 -19.72 11.75 15.02
CA GLU A 189 -19.01 12.74 15.85
C GLU A 189 -17.53 12.85 15.47
N GLU A 190 -16.89 11.76 15.04
CA GLU A 190 -15.50 11.79 14.55
C GLU A 190 -15.41 12.50 13.19
N GLU A 191 -16.33 12.25 12.25
CA GLU A 191 -16.42 13.03 10.99
C GLU A 191 -16.65 14.52 11.25
N ARG A 192 -17.46 14.86 12.26
CA ARG A 192 -17.65 16.25 12.68
C ARG A 192 -16.35 16.88 13.21
N ARG A 193 -15.54 16.11 13.95
CA ARG A 193 -14.23 16.58 14.42
C ARG A 193 -13.26 16.76 13.25
N LEU A 194 -13.27 15.84 12.28
CA LEU A 194 -12.49 15.98 11.06
C LEU A 194 -12.88 17.22 10.27
N PHE A 195 -14.18 17.49 10.15
CA PHE A 195 -14.67 18.72 9.50
C PHE A 195 -14.17 19.98 10.23
N TYR A 196 -14.22 19.98 11.56
CA TYR A 196 -13.66 21.06 12.36
C TYR A 196 -12.16 21.24 12.11
N VAL A 197 -11.40 20.15 12.05
CA VAL A 197 -9.97 20.18 11.70
C VAL A 197 -9.77 20.81 10.34
N ALA A 198 -10.53 20.40 9.32
CA ALA A 198 -10.43 20.95 7.96
C ALA A 198 -10.68 22.48 7.95
N LEU A 199 -11.75 22.94 8.61
CA LEU A 199 -12.09 24.37 8.71
C LEU A 199 -10.97 25.18 9.36
N THR A 200 -10.36 24.64 10.42
CA THR A 200 -9.31 25.32 11.19
C THR A 200 -7.94 25.32 10.51
N ARG A 201 -7.82 24.76 9.33
CA ARG A 201 -6.58 24.82 8.53
C ARG A 201 -6.47 26.12 7.75
N ALA A 202 -7.56 26.88 7.61
CA ALA A 202 -7.57 28.14 6.86
C ALA A 202 -7.13 29.31 7.75
N GLU A 203 -6.11 30.04 7.32
CA GLU A 203 -5.69 31.29 7.95
C GLU A 203 -6.56 32.47 7.50
N GLU A 204 -6.88 32.57 6.20
CA GLU A 204 -7.58 33.71 5.63
C GLU A 204 -8.96 33.34 5.09
N THR A 205 -9.03 32.31 4.21
CA THR A 205 -10.30 31.94 3.57
C THR A 205 -10.53 30.44 3.56
N CYS A 206 -11.78 30.03 3.80
CA CYS A 206 -12.23 28.66 3.64
C CYS A 206 -13.40 28.61 2.69
N THR A 207 -13.27 27.86 1.60
CA THR A 207 -14.34 27.63 0.62
C THR A 207 -14.86 26.21 0.75
N LEU A 208 -16.18 26.08 0.91
CA LEU A 208 -16.87 24.80 0.98
C LEU A 208 -17.59 24.54 -0.33
N SER A 209 -17.46 23.33 -0.88
CA SER A 209 -18.14 22.97 -2.12
C SER A 209 -18.70 21.56 -2.08
N TYR A 210 -19.80 21.38 -2.82
CA TYR A 210 -20.45 20.08 -3.01
C TYR A 210 -20.97 19.96 -4.44
N ALA A 211 -21.11 18.74 -4.95
CA ALA A 211 -21.69 18.49 -6.25
C ALA A 211 -23.19 18.21 -6.12
N LEU A 212 -24.01 18.82 -6.98
CA LEU A 212 -25.45 18.52 -7.06
C LEU A 212 -25.72 17.16 -7.71
N THR A 213 -24.84 16.74 -8.60
CA THR A 213 -24.90 15.44 -9.30
C THR A 213 -23.50 14.88 -9.45
N ARG A 214 -23.34 13.57 -9.22
CA ARG A 214 -22.07 12.86 -9.42
C ARG A 214 -22.31 11.65 -10.33
N PHE A 215 -21.48 11.49 -11.34
CA PHE A 215 -21.45 10.25 -12.10
C PHE A 215 -20.88 9.15 -11.22
N LYS A 216 -21.60 8.03 -11.10
CA LYS A 216 -21.17 6.81 -10.42
C LYS A 216 -20.56 5.85 -11.43
#